data_b42dd109cb02ec8e38e33785396866be
#
_entry.id   b42dd109cb02ec8e38e33785396866be
#
_cell.length_a   1.000
_cell.length_b   1.000
_cell.length_c   1.000
_cell.angle_alpha   90.00
_cell.angle_beta   90.00
_cell.angle_gamma   90.00
#
_symmetry.space_group_name_H-M   'P 1'
#
loop_
_entity.id
_entity.type
_entity.pdbx_description
1 polymer ?
#
loop_
_entity_poly.entity_id
_entity_poly.type
_entity_poly.pdbx_seq_one_letter_code
_entity_poly.pdbx_strand_id
1 'polypeptide(L)'
;MTQANAAQGMGSYILFTVAGTTYALPSDAVRHMEMVEDVTRVPNAPAFIDGVVFSRGQVVPVVNLRVRFGFERAAFDLRSRLIVVQSDGRLIGLVADAAREFVRIPPDAIQPPNEALTGMSGRYVEGIASMGDRLVLILSLDRILNFAEALTVGLAD
;
A
#
# COMPACT_ATOMS: atom_id res chain seq x y z
N MET A 1 -3.57 5.89 -28.91
CA MET A 1 -4.39 5.23 -27.88
C MET A 1 -3.55 4.67 -26.76
N THR A 2 -2.55 3.84 -27.08
CA THR A 2 -1.68 3.26 -26.07
C THR A 2 -0.90 4.34 -25.30
N GLN A 3 -0.43 5.37 -26.00
CA GLN A 3 0.26 6.48 -25.36
C GLN A 3 -0.65 7.26 -24.42
N ALA A 4 -1.90 7.45 -24.81
CA ALA A 4 -2.86 8.16 -23.96
C ALA A 4 -3.12 7.39 -22.68
N ASN A 5 -3.26 6.06 -22.79
CA ASN A 5 -3.45 5.22 -21.61
C ASN A 5 -2.22 5.18 -20.72
N ALA A 6 -1.04 5.12 -21.33
CA ALA A 6 0.20 5.15 -20.57
C ALA A 6 0.36 6.48 -19.86
N ALA A 7 0.01 7.58 -20.53
CA ALA A 7 0.08 8.91 -19.91
C ALA A 7 -0.94 9.04 -18.77
N GLN A 8 -2.10 8.42 -18.91
CA GLN A 8 -3.09 8.41 -17.83
C GLN A 8 -2.63 7.54 -16.67
N GLY A 9 -1.99 6.39 -16.96
CA GLY A 9 -1.41 5.55 -15.94
C GLY A 9 -0.26 6.23 -15.24
N MET A 10 0.59 6.93 -16.00
CA MET A 10 1.69 7.72 -15.44
C MET A 10 1.11 8.98 -14.81
N GLY A 11 1.23 9.10 -13.51
CA GLY A 11 0.74 10.26 -12.80
C GLY A 11 -0.66 10.11 -12.23
N SER A 12 -1.32 8.98 -12.43
CA SER A 12 -2.57 8.66 -11.75
C SER A 12 -2.27 7.85 -10.50
N TYR A 13 -2.84 8.28 -9.39
CA TYR A 13 -2.59 7.66 -8.10
C TYR A 13 -3.89 7.45 -7.35
N ILE A 14 -3.91 6.41 -6.52
CA ILE A 14 -4.96 6.25 -5.55
C ILE A 14 -4.45 6.77 -4.21
N LEU A 15 -5.25 7.60 -3.55
CA LEU A 15 -4.95 8.11 -2.22
C LEU A 15 -5.67 7.29 -1.17
N PHE A 16 -4.96 7.00 -0.09
CA PHE A 16 -5.54 6.30 1.05
C PHE A 16 -4.86 6.77 2.33
N THR A 17 -5.47 6.46 3.45
CA THR A 17 -4.94 6.89 4.75
C THR A 17 -4.55 5.68 5.58
N VAL A 18 -3.46 5.84 6.32
CA VAL A 18 -2.99 4.90 7.33
C VAL A 18 -2.53 5.72 8.51
N ALA A 19 -3.11 5.49 9.68
CA ALA A 19 -2.74 6.18 10.91
C ALA A 19 -2.72 7.72 10.76
N GLY A 20 -3.71 8.25 10.04
CA GLY A 20 -3.87 9.69 9.88
C GLY A 20 -3.03 10.34 8.80
N THR A 21 -2.15 9.60 8.16
CA THR A 21 -1.30 10.12 7.07
C THR A 21 -1.85 9.68 5.73
N THR A 22 -1.78 10.57 4.74
CA THR A 22 -2.23 10.26 3.38
C THR A 22 -1.06 9.72 2.57
N TYR A 23 -1.29 8.57 1.96
CA TYR A 23 -0.32 7.90 1.10
C TYR A 23 -0.91 7.74 -0.29
N ALA A 24 -0.05 7.47 -1.25
CA ALA A 24 -0.46 7.24 -2.63
C ALA A 24 0.29 6.06 -3.22
N LEU A 25 -0.42 5.32 -4.08
CA LEU A 25 0.16 4.29 -4.93
C LEU A 25 -0.23 4.56 -6.37
N PRO A 26 0.64 4.22 -7.34
CA PRO A 26 0.25 4.34 -8.73
C PRO A 26 -1.01 3.53 -9.00
N SER A 27 -1.97 4.13 -9.67
CA SER A 27 -3.26 3.48 -9.91
C SER A 27 -3.14 2.26 -10.81
N ASP A 28 -2.13 2.20 -11.67
CA ASP A 28 -1.94 1.05 -12.57
C ASP A 28 -1.48 -0.20 -11.82
N ALA A 29 -0.98 -0.06 -10.58
CA ALA A 29 -0.64 -1.22 -9.75
C ALA A 29 -1.86 -1.78 -9.03
N VAL A 30 -2.95 -1.06 -8.97
CA VAL A 30 -4.15 -1.44 -8.20
C VAL A 30 -5.12 -2.17 -9.14
N ARG A 31 -5.46 -3.40 -8.76
CA ARG A 31 -6.41 -4.20 -9.55
C ARG A 31 -7.84 -3.88 -9.17
N HIS A 32 -8.11 -3.80 -7.88
CA HIS A 32 -9.42 -3.41 -7.38
C HIS A 32 -9.32 -3.13 -5.89
N MET A 33 -10.38 -2.58 -5.32
CA MET A 33 -10.51 -2.36 -3.89
C MET A 33 -11.80 -2.99 -3.41
N GLU A 34 -11.77 -3.51 -2.18
CA GLU A 34 -12.95 -4.10 -1.57
C GLU A 34 -12.93 -3.85 -0.08
N MET A 35 -14.05 -4.12 0.57
CA MET A 35 -14.11 -4.05 2.02
C MET A 35 -13.31 -5.19 2.62
N VAL A 36 -12.78 -4.96 3.82
CA VAL A 36 -12.01 -6.00 4.50
C VAL A 36 -12.99 -6.95 5.19
N GLU A 37 -13.02 -8.19 4.76
CA GLU A 37 -13.93 -9.21 5.29
C GLU A 37 -13.22 -10.56 5.35
N ASP A 38 -13.55 -11.32 6.39
CA ASP A 38 -13.23 -12.75 6.47
C ASP A 38 -11.76 -13.08 6.23
N VAL A 39 -10.88 -12.35 6.91
CA VAL A 39 -9.45 -12.64 6.85
C VAL A 39 -9.17 -13.90 7.66
N THR A 40 -8.59 -14.90 7.01
CA THR A 40 -8.18 -16.13 7.67
C THR A 40 -6.73 -16.02 8.08
N ARG A 41 -6.46 -16.17 9.37
CA ARG A 41 -5.10 -16.04 9.89
C ARG A 41 -4.24 -17.20 9.44
N VAL A 42 -2.97 -16.89 9.14
CA VAL A 42 -1.96 -17.87 8.78
C VAL A 42 -0.96 -17.96 9.92
N PRO A 43 -0.80 -19.15 10.54
CA PRO A 43 0.15 -19.29 11.64
C PRO A 43 1.58 -19.04 11.18
N ASN A 44 2.37 -18.44 12.06
CA ASN A 44 3.80 -18.21 11.87
C ASN A 44 4.15 -17.29 10.70
N ALA A 45 3.18 -16.52 10.22
CA ALA A 45 3.44 -15.49 9.23
C ALA A 45 4.09 -14.27 9.90
N PRO A 46 4.81 -13.43 9.13
CA PRO A 46 5.31 -12.17 9.69
C PRO A 46 4.19 -11.33 10.29
N ALA A 47 4.52 -10.50 11.28
CA ALA A 47 3.52 -9.75 12.03
C ALA A 47 2.64 -8.87 11.15
N PHE A 48 3.17 -8.36 10.03
CA PHE A 48 2.41 -7.49 9.14
C PHE A 48 1.48 -8.26 8.18
N ILE A 49 1.55 -9.58 8.18
CA ILE A 49 0.62 -10.40 7.39
C ILE A 49 -0.53 -10.79 8.30
N ASP A 50 -1.71 -10.24 8.02
CA ASP A 50 -2.90 -10.56 8.81
C ASP A 50 -3.46 -11.94 8.49
N GLY A 51 -3.16 -12.44 7.31
CA GLY A 51 -3.65 -13.73 6.86
C GLY A 51 -3.91 -13.72 5.37
N VAL A 52 -4.95 -14.42 4.97
CA VAL A 52 -5.35 -14.50 3.56
C VAL A 52 -6.85 -14.27 3.45
N VAL A 53 -7.28 -13.79 2.30
CA VAL A 53 -8.69 -13.71 1.94
C VAL A 53 -8.91 -14.42 0.62
N PHE A 54 -10.13 -14.84 0.41
CA PHE A 54 -10.54 -15.38 -0.89
C PHE A 54 -11.24 -14.26 -1.66
N SER A 55 -10.63 -13.82 -2.75
CA SER A 55 -11.13 -12.70 -3.52
C SER A 55 -11.18 -13.08 -4.99
N ARG A 56 -12.36 -13.00 -5.57
CA ARG A 56 -12.57 -13.24 -7.00
C ARG A 56 -11.93 -14.55 -7.47
N GLY A 57 -12.12 -15.59 -6.69
CA GLY A 57 -11.63 -16.93 -7.03
C GLY A 57 -10.18 -17.20 -6.72
N GLN A 58 -9.50 -16.28 -6.03
CA GLN A 58 -8.08 -16.44 -5.70
C GLN A 58 -7.84 -16.21 -4.22
N VAL A 59 -6.84 -16.89 -3.71
CA VAL A 59 -6.36 -16.67 -2.34
C VAL A 59 -5.34 -15.53 -2.38
N VAL A 60 -5.60 -14.48 -1.62
CA VAL A 60 -4.81 -13.26 -1.64
C VAL A 60 -4.23 -13.01 -0.24
N PRO A 61 -2.90 -12.94 -0.10
CA PRO A 61 -2.30 -12.56 1.19
C PRO A 61 -2.68 -11.13 1.55
N VAL A 62 -2.85 -10.89 2.85
CA VAL A 62 -3.28 -9.59 3.36
C VAL A 62 -2.16 -8.96 4.19
N VAL A 63 -1.64 -7.84 3.70
CA VAL A 63 -0.62 -7.06 4.39
C VAL A 63 -1.32 -5.93 5.14
N ASN A 64 -1.09 -5.87 6.44
CA ASN A 64 -1.60 -4.78 7.26
C ASN A 64 -0.62 -3.62 7.20
N LEU A 65 -1.01 -2.52 6.56
CA LEU A 65 -0.09 -1.40 6.35
C LEU A 65 0.26 -0.70 7.66
N ARG A 66 -0.64 -0.64 8.63
CA ARG A 66 -0.29 -0.07 9.93
C ARG A 66 0.90 -0.78 10.52
N VAL A 67 0.84 -2.10 10.56
CA VAL A 67 1.90 -2.92 11.13
C VAL A 67 3.17 -2.85 10.28
N ARG A 68 2.99 -2.90 8.95
CA ARG A 68 4.13 -2.82 8.04
C ARG A 68 4.91 -1.52 8.20
N PHE A 69 4.20 -0.42 8.49
CA PHE A 69 4.81 0.90 8.67
C PHE A 69 5.26 1.17 10.10
N GLY A 70 5.06 0.22 11.03
CA GLY A 70 5.48 0.38 12.41
C GLY A 70 4.45 1.02 13.32
N PHE A 71 3.22 1.15 12.89
CA PHE A 71 2.13 1.65 13.73
C PHE A 71 1.44 0.51 14.45
N GLU A 72 0.68 0.85 15.47
CA GLU A 72 -0.14 -0.13 16.19
C GLU A 72 -1.31 -0.59 15.33
N ARG A 73 -1.71 -1.85 15.55
CA ARG A 73 -2.91 -2.36 14.92
C ARG A 73 -4.12 -1.57 15.40
N ALA A 74 -5.09 -1.44 14.50
CA ALA A 74 -6.39 -0.89 14.83
C ALA A 74 -7.45 -1.83 14.28
N ALA A 75 -8.61 -1.86 14.93
CA ALA A 75 -9.71 -2.66 14.43
C ALA A 75 -10.16 -2.15 13.06
N PHE A 76 -10.54 -3.07 12.18
CA PHE A 76 -11.11 -2.69 10.89
C PHE A 76 -12.52 -2.15 11.11
N ASP A 77 -12.91 -1.19 10.30
CA ASP A 77 -14.24 -0.62 10.33
C ASP A 77 -14.79 -0.49 8.92
N LEU A 78 -15.93 0.18 8.77
CA LEU A 78 -16.58 0.28 7.47
C LEU A 78 -15.78 1.11 6.46
N ARG A 79 -14.82 1.90 6.92
CA ARG A 79 -13.97 2.69 6.03
C ARG A 79 -12.74 1.91 5.59
N SER A 80 -12.37 0.88 6.33
CA SER A 80 -11.19 0.06 6.00
C SER A 80 -11.34 -0.53 4.61
N ARG A 81 -10.24 -0.53 3.86
CA ARG A 81 -10.26 -1.05 2.49
C ARG A 81 -9.10 -1.99 2.26
N LEU A 82 -9.40 -3.05 1.54
CA LEU A 82 -8.39 -3.96 1.01
C LEU A 82 -8.08 -3.49 -0.40
N ILE A 83 -6.87 -2.98 -0.58
CA ILE A 83 -6.40 -2.53 -1.89
C ILE A 83 -5.63 -3.69 -2.50
N VAL A 84 -6.22 -4.32 -3.51
CA VAL A 84 -5.60 -5.49 -4.13
C VAL A 84 -4.70 -5.01 -5.24
N VAL A 85 -3.41 -5.27 -5.08
CA VAL A 85 -2.37 -4.87 -6.02
C VAL A 85 -1.78 -6.10 -6.69
N GLN A 86 -1.17 -5.88 -7.83
CA GLN A 86 -0.47 -6.94 -8.55
C GLN A 86 1.00 -6.60 -8.65
N SER A 87 1.85 -7.55 -8.29
CA SER A 87 3.29 -7.41 -8.38
C SER A 87 3.87 -8.76 -8.75
N ASP A 88 4.69 -8.79 -9.80
CA ASP A 88 5.34 -10.01 -10.28
C ASP A 88 4.34 -11.16 -10.51
N GLY A 89 3.19 -10.81 -11.08
CA GLY A 89 2.16 -11.80 -11.41
C GLY A 89 1.36 -12.30 -10.23
N ARG A 90 1.58 -11.77 -9.03
CA ARG A 90 0.86 -12.19 -7.82
C ARG A 90 -0.02 -11.07 -7.31
N LEU A 91 -1.15 -11.45 -6.76
CA LEU A 91 -2.07 -10.52 -6.12
C LEU A 91 -1.80 -10.47 -4.63
N ILE A 92 -1.75 -9.28 -4.08
CA ILE A 92 -1.54 -9.05 -2.66
C ILE A 92 -2.51 -7.94 -2.24
N GLY A 93 -3.16 -8.12 -1.09
CA GLY A 93 -4.06 -7.12 -0.54
C GLY A 93 -3.37 -6.28 0.51
N LEU A 94 -3.51 -4.97 0.41
CA LEU A 94 -2.98 -4.03 1.38
C LEU A 94 -4.16 -3.43 2.14
N VAL A 95 -4.15 -3.55 3.48
CA VAL A 95 -5.23 -2.98 4.29
C VAL A 95 -4.87 -1.55 4.66
N ALA A 96 -5.72 -0.63 4.24
CA ALA A 96 -5.63 0.79 4.59
C ALA A 96 -6.80 1.16 5.51
N ASP A 97 -6.63 2.23 6.29
CA ASP A 97 -7.70 2.71 7.18
C ASP A 97 -8.88 3.25 6.38
N ALA A 98 -8.61 3.89 5.26
CA ALA A 98 -9.63 4.37 4.33
C ALA A 98 -8.99 4.62 2.98
N ALA A 99 -9.74 4.36 1.92
CA ALA A 99 -9.36 4.78 0.58
C ALA A 99 -10.13 6.05 0.26
N ARG A 100 -9.48 7.01 -0.37
CA ARG A 100 -10.09 8.33 -0.56
C ARG A 100 -10.50 8.58 -1.99
N GLU A 101 -9.51 8.68 -2.90
CA GLU A 101 -9.83 9.12 -4.25
C GLU A 101 -8.73 8.76 -5.21
N PHE A 102 -9.05 8.82 -6.49
CA PHE A 102 -8.05 8.76 -7.55
C PHE A 102 -7.71 10.19 -7.94
N VAL A 103 -6.41 10.48 -8.07
CA VAL A 103 -5.96 11.83 -8.43
C VAL A 103 -4.82 11.72 -9.43
N ARG A 104 -4.57 12.82 -10.13
CA ARG A 104 -3.38 12.96 -10.96
C ARG A 104 -2.38 13.81 -10.19
N ILE A 105 -1.14 13.32 -10.14
CA ILE A 105 -0.04 14.08 -9.54
C ILE A 105 1.02 14.20 -10.62
N PRO A 106 1.23 15.43 -11.15
CA PRO A 106 2.25 15.60 -12.18
C PRO A 106 3.64 15.31 -11.61
N PRO A 107 4.54 14.76 -12.41
CA PRO A 107 5.88 14.41 -11.91
C PRO A 107 6.63 15.59 -11.31
N ASP A 108 6.42 16.79 -11.80
CA ASP A 108 7.10 17.98 -11.27
C ASP A 108 6.54 18.43 -9.91
N ALA A 109 5.42 17.89 -9.48
CA ALA A 109 4.88 18.15 -8.15
C ALA A 109 5.42 17.15 -7.11
N ILE A 110 6.22 16.18 -7.54
CA ILE A 110 6.75 15.14 -6.67
C ILE A 110 8.21 15.44 -6.39
N GLN A 111 8.54 15.51 -5.10
CA GLN A 111 9.90 15.72 -4.66
C GLN A 111 10.44 14.42 -4.07
N PRO A 112 11.77 14.18 -4.16
CA PRO A 112 12.33 13.01 -3.49
C PRO A 112 12.18 13.14 -1.98
N PRO A 113 12.12 12.02 -1.26
CA PRO A 113 12.06 12.07 0.19
C PRO A 113 13.36 12.65 0.73
N ASN A 114 13.25 13.38 1.83
CA ASN A 114 14.44 13.98 2.46
C ASN A 114 14.78 13.20 3.73
N GLU A 115 15.89 13.61 4.37
CA GLU A 115 16.40 12.94 5.56
C GLU A 115 15.47 13.06 6.76
N ALA A 116 14.51 13.96 6.72
CA ALA A 116 13.53 14.10 7.80
C ALA A 116 12.57 12.91 7.86
N LEU A 117 12.43 12.16 6.77
CA LEU A 117 11.60 10.97 6.75
C LEU A 117 12.37 9.78 7.29
N THR A 118 12.39 9.67 8.61
CA THR A 118 13.05 8.57 9.30
C THR A 118 11.99 7.65 9.89
N GLY A 119 12.40 6.45 10.27
CA GLY A 119 11.51 5.48 10.87
C GLY A 119 10.97 4.47 9.86
N MET A 120 10.07 3.63 10.34
CA MET A 120 9.58 2.49 9.55
C MET A 120 8.82 2.93 8.30
N SER A 121 7.93 3.91 8.45
CA SER A 121 7.12 4.33 7.30
C SER A 121 7.96 5.04 6.24
N GLY A 122 9.05 5.69 6.65
CA GLY A 122 9.93 6.38 5.70
C GLY A 122 10.65 5.44 4.74
N ARG A 123 10.84 4.19 5.14
CA ARG A 123 11.46 3.18 4.27
C ARG A 123 10.72 2.97 2.96
N TYR A 124 9.41 3.16 2.98
CA TYR A 124 8.55 2.79 1.89
C TYR A 124 8.15 3.97 1.03
N VAL A 125 8.63 5.17 1.37
CA VAL A 125 8.28 6.41 0.66
C VAL A 125 9.32 6.68 -0.41
N GLU A 126 8.87 6.82 -1.65
CA GLU A 126 9.76 7.17 -2.76
C GLU A 126 9.58 8.59 -3.24
N GLY A 127 8.58 9.30 -2.74
CA GLY A 127 8.36 10.69 -3.12
C GLY A 127 7.37 11.36 -2.22
N ILE A 128 7.36 12.69 -2.26
CA ILE A 128 6.43 13.51 -1.50
C ILE A 128 5.78 14.49 -2.46
N ALA A 129 4.46 14.52 -2.47
CA ALA A 129 3.71 15.45 -3.29
C ALA A 129 2.96 16.44 -2.41
N SER A 130 2.97 17.70 -2.82
CA SER A 130 2.17 18.73 -2.17
C SER A 130 0.89 18.91 -2.98
N MET A 131 -0.24 18.69 -2.33
CA MET A 131 -1.55 18.81 -2.98
C MET A 131 -2.39 19.77 -2.19
N GLY A 132 -2.38 21.03 -2.65
CA GLY A 132 -3.04 22.09 -1.91
C GLY A 132 -2.34 22.32 -0.58
N ASP A 133 -3.07 22.15 0.52
CA ASP A 133 -2.54 22.34 1.86
C ASP A 133 -2.16 21.05 2.56
N ARG A 134 -2.13 19.92 1.83
CA ARG A 134 -1.77 18.64 2.42
C ARG A 134 -0.61 18.00 1.68
N LEU A 135 0.13 17.17 2.39
CA LEU A 135 1.22 16.41 1.83
C LEU A 135 0.78 14.96 1.64
N VAL A 136 1.21 14.38 0.53
CA VAL A 136 0.92 13.00 0.17
C VAL A 136 2.24 12.27 0.04
N LEU A 137 2.39 11.15 0.74
CA LEU A 137 3.60 10.35 0.68
C LEU A 137 3.40 9.24 -0.34
N ILE A 138 4.19 9.30 -1.41
CA ILE A 138 4.10 8.32 -2.50
C ILE A 138 4.93 7.12 -2.12
N LEU A 139 4.29 5.95 -2.14
CA LEU A 139 4.90 4.72 -1.69
C LEU A 139 5.50 3.93 -2.84
N SER A 140 6.56 3.21 -2.51
CA SER A 140 7.14 2.21 -3.40
C SER A 140 6.50 0.87 -3.09
N LEU A 141 5.72 0.37 -4.02
CA LEU A 141 5.08 -0.94 -3.84
C LEU A 141 6.12 -2.03 -3.71
N ASP A 142 7.21 -1.95 -4.49
CA ASP A 142 8.27 -2.93 -4.42
C ASP A 142 8.89 -3.01 -3.03
N ARG A 143 9.09 -1.87 -2.38
CA ARG A 143 9.65 -1.86 -1.03
C ARG A 143 8.67 -2.41 -0.01
N ILE A 144 7.39 -2.09 -0.16
CA ILE A 144 6.36 -2.63 0.74
C ILE A 144 6.32 -4.15 0.64
N LEU A 145 6.43 -4.68 -0.58
CA LEU A 145 6.30 -6.10 -0.84
C LEU A 145 7.62 -6.86 -0.82
N ASN A 146 8.71 -6.21 -0.44
CA ASN A 146 9.97 -6.90 -0.27
C ASN A 146 9.98 -7.62 1.07
N PHE A 147 9.61 -8.89 1.04
CA PHE A 147 9.50 -9.72 2.24
C PHE A 147 10.77 -10.54 2.51
N ALA A 148 11.81 -10.37 1.70
CA ALA A 148 13.02 -11.17 1.84
C ALA A 148 13.63 -11.01 3.22
N GLU A 149 13.67 -9.79 3.74
CA GLU A 149 14.19 -9.51 5.06
C GLU A 149 13.35 -10.19 6.15
N ALA A 150 12.02 -10.11 6.02
CA ALA A 150 11.12 -10.75 6.98
C ALA A 150 11.20 -12.26 6.89
N LEU A 151 11.34 -12.81 5.68
CA LEU A 151 11.49 -14.25 5.51
C LEU A 151 12.80 -14.75 6.10
N THR A 152 13.87 -13.97 5.96
CA THR A 152 15.16 -14.31 6.54
C THR A 152 15.07 -14.37 8.05
N VAL A 153 14.41 -13.39 8.67
CA VAL A 153 14.19 -13.40 10.11
C VAL A 153 13.37 -14.61 10.54
N GLY A 154 12.31 -14.90 9.78
CA GLY A 154 11.47 -16.08 10.06
C GLY A 154 12.22 -17.38 9.95
N LEU A 155 13.14 -17.48 9.00
CA LEU A 155 13.92 -18.70 8.80
C LEU A 155 15.01 -18.85 9.88
N ALA A 156 15.45 -17.74 10.45
CA ALA A 156 16.45 -17.77 11.53
C ALA A 156 15.86 -18.28 12.84
N ASP A 157 14.55 -18.18 12.98
CA ASP A 157 13.85 -18.67 14.16
C ASP A 157 13.65 -20.18 14.07
#